data_dee8fcfe161fc81531963ae2890360e0
#
_entry.id   dee8fcfe161fc81531963ae2890360e0
#
_cell.length_a   1.000
_cell.length_b   1.000
_cell.length_c   1.000
_cell.angle_alpha   90.00
_cell.angle_beta   90.00
_cell.angle_gamma   90.00
#
_symmetry.space_group_name_H-M   'P 1'
#
loop_
_entity.id
_entity.type
_entity.pdbx_description
1 polymer ?
#
loop_
_entity_poly.entity_id
_entity_poly.type
_entity_poly.pdbx_seq_one_letter_code
_entity_poly.pdbx_strand_id
1 'polypeptide(L)'
;KNHLTKTLAVMYSKIQETASWLKSKMPSCPTTAIILGTGLGKLANEITDAYRIPYSEIPNFPVSTVEGHSGNLIFGKLGEKDVLALEGRFHYYEGYAMKEVTFPIRVMYELGIKTLFVSNAAGGTNPDFEIGDLMIINDHINGMPENPLRGKNFPTGPRFPDMSEAYDKSLIEKAVAIAKEKGIKVQHGVYLATQGPTFETPAEYKMFRGWGADGVGM
;
A
#
# COMPACT_ATOMS: atom_id res chain seq x y z
N LYS A 1 -27.83 17.12 3.90
CA LYS A 1 -27.75 15.64 4.10
C LYS A 1 -27.66 14.85 2.78
N ASN A 2 -28.21 15.33 1.65
CA ASN A 2 -28.24 14.58 0.38
C ASN A 2 -26.91 14.50 -0.40
N HIS A 3 -26.03 15.49 -0.32
CA HIS A 3 -24.82 15.54 -1.16
C HIS A 3 -23.77 14.51 -0.75
N LEU A 4 -23.46 14.43 0.55
CA LEU A 4 -22.48 13.46 1.09
C LEU A 4 -22.90 11.99 0.87
N THR A 5 -24.20 11.74 0.90
CA THR A 5 -24.75 10.40 0.65
C THR A 5 -24.61 10.01 -0.83
N LYS A 6 -24.82 10.97 -1.77
CA LYS A 6 -24.64 10.76 -3.20
C LYS A 6 -23.16 10.50 -3.54
N THR A 7 -22.24 11.28 -2.98
CA THR A 7 -20.79 11.12 -3.21
C THR A 7 -20.28 9.75 -2.77
N LEU A 8 -20.71 9.25 -1.61
CA LEU A 8 -20.35 7.91 -1.13
C LEU A 8 -20.91 6.80 -2.03
N ALA A 9 -22.18 6.91 -2.42
CA ALA A 9 -22.82 5.94 -3.30
C ALA A 9 -22.12 5.87 -4.66
N VAL A 10 -21.72 7.01 -5.22
CA VAL A 10 -20.96 7.09 -6.48
C VAL A 10 -19.59 6.41 -6.33
N MET A 11 -18.88 6.67 -5.24
CA MET A 11 -17.57 6.04 -5.01
C MET A 11 -17.71 4.52 -4.85
N TYR A 12 -18.71 4.05 -4.09
CA TYR A 12 -18.95 2.63 -3.91
C TYR A 12 -19.32 1.94 -5.23
N SER A 13 -20.16 2.57 -6.06
CA SER A 13 -20.47 2.09 -7.41
C SER A 13 -19.23 1.96 -8.28
N LYS A 14 -18.33 2.95 -8.24
CA LYS A 14 -17.04 2.90 -8.97
C LYS A 14 -16.16 1.74 -8.51
N ILE A 15 -16.08 1.50 -7.21
CA ILE A 15 -15.32 0.38 -6.66
C ILE A 15 -15.86 -0.95 -7.18
N GLN A 16 -17.18 -1.13 -7.14
CA GLN A 16 -17.83 -2.34 -7.62
C GLN A 16 -17.67 -2.54 -9.14
N GLU A 17 -17.82 -1.47 -9.92
CA GLU A 17 -17.59 -1.48 -11.37
C GLU A 17 -16.17 -1.93 -11.70
N THR A 18 -15.17 -1.31 -11.06
CA THR A 18 -13.75 -1.64 -11.26
C THR A 18 -13.46 -3.08 -10.87
N ALA A 19 -13.95 -3.53 -9.72
CA ALA A 19 -13.75 -4.90 -9.26
C ALA A 19 -14.39 -5.91 -10.21
N SER A 20 -15.60 -5.64 -10.68
CA SER A 20 -16.30 -6.50 -11.65
C SER A 20 -15.58 -6.58 -12.98
N TRP A 21 -15.09 -5.44 -13.47
CA TRP A 21 -14.31 -5.37 -14.69
C TRP A 21 -12.99 -6.18 -14.56
N LEU A 22 -12.25 -6.02 -13.46
CA LEU A 22 -11.04 -6.80 -13.20
C LEU A 22 -11.32 -8.30 -13.11
N LYS A 23 -12.40 -8.71 -12.42
CA LYS A 23 -12.82 -10.12 -12.36
C LYS A 23 -13.06 -10.71 -13.76
N SER A 24 -13.56 -9.92 -14.69
CA SER A 24 -13.78 -10.38 -16.08
C SER A 24 -12.47 -10.55 -16.88
N LYS A 25 -11.35 -9.97 -16.41
CA LYS A 25 -10.04 -10.02 -17.07
C LYS A 25 -9.10 -11.06 -16.48
N MET A 26 -9.35 -11.49 -15.25
CA MET A 26 -8.49 -12.43 -14.52
C MET A 26 -9.10 -13.84 -14.58
N PRO A 27 -8.26 -14.88 -14.81
CA PRO A 27 -8.74 -16.28 -14.83
C PRO A 27 -9.15 -16.78 -13.44
N SER A 28 -8.57 -16.20 -12.38
CA SER A 28 -8.95 -16.43 -10.98
C SER A 28 -8.72 -15.19 -10.16
N CYS A 29 -9.34 -15.10 -8.99
CA CYS A 29 -9.09 -14.00 -8.04
C CYS A 29 -8.12 -14.49 -6.98
N PRO A 30 -6.90 -13.94 -6.88
CA PRO A 30 -5.95 -14.29 -5.82
C PRO A 30 -6.46 -13.78 -4.48
N THR A 31 -5.96 -14.38 -3.40
CA THR A 31 -6.23 -13.90 -2.04
C THR A 31 -5.11 -13.03 -1.47
N THR A 32 -4.02 -12.90 -2.21
CA THR A 32 -2.83 -12.14 -1.82
C THR A 32 -2.57 -11.04 -2.83
N ALA A 33 -2.32 -9.84 -2.31
CA ALA A 33 -1.88 -8.70 -3.10
C ALA A 33 -0.57 -8.13 -2.57
N ILE A 34 0.18 -7.48 -3.48
CA ILE A 34 1.47 -6.85 -3.20
C ILE A 34 1.47 -5.46 -3.83
N ILE A 35 1.84 -4.44 -3.06
CA ILE A 35 2.11 -3.10 -3.59
C ILE A 35 3.61 -2.89 -3.63
N LEU A 36 4.14 -2.71 -4.84
CA LEU A 36 5.55 -2.47 -5.09
C LEU A 36 5.82 -0.97 -5.13
N GLY A 37 6.53 -0.48 -4.13
CA GLY A 37 6.94 0.92 -4.04
C GLY A 37 8.21 1.21 -4.83
N THR A 38 8.68 2.45 -4.71
CA THR A 38 9.89 2.95 -5.39
C THR A 38 11.11 2.05 -5.12
N GLY A 39 11.82 1.68 -6.16
CA GLY A 39 13.02 0.83 -6.10
C GLY A 39 12.74 -0.68 -6.01
N LEU A 40 11.49 -1.10 -5.83
CA LEU A 40 11.10 -2.50 -5.64
C LEU A 40 10.38 -3.10 -6.87
N GLY A 41 10.23 -2.33 -7.93
CA GLY A 41 9.56 -2.76 -9.18
C GLY A 41 10.18 -4.00 -9.83
N LYS A 42 11.46 -4.29 -9.58
CA LYS A 42 12.12 -5.49 -10.12
C LYS A 42 11.46 -6.80 -9.67
N LEU A 43 10.82 -6.85 -8.51
CA LEU A 43 10.06 -8.02 -8.07
C LEU A 43 8.91 -8.38 -9.03
N ALA A 44 8.38 -7.40 -9.76
CA ALA A 44 7.37 -7.64 -10.78
C ALA A 44 7.86 -8.56 -11.91
N ASN A 45 9.17 -8.63 -12.15
CA ASN A 45 9.78 -9.50 -13.16
C ASN A 45 9.84 -10.97 -12.71
N GLU A 46 9.73 -11.22 -11.41
CA GLU A 46 9.68 -12.58 -10.84
C GLU A 46 8.28 -13.20 -10.91
N ILE A 47 7.27 -12.40 -11.28
CA ILE A 47 5.90 -12.90 -11.45
C ILE A 47 5.80 -13.60 -12.80
N THR A 48 5.59 -14.91 -12.76
CA THR A 48 5.40 -15.76 -13.93
C THR A 48 3.94 -15.82 -14.36
N ASP A 49 3.68 -16.26 -15.59
CA ASP A 49 2.34 -16.27 -16.20
C ASP A 49 1.63 -14.91 -16.07
N ALA A 50 2.41 -13.83 -16.15
CA ALA A 50 1.99 -12.49 -15.81
C ALA A 50 1.07 -11.90 -16.88
N TYR A 51 -0.12 -11.48 -16.44
CA TYR A 51 -1.03 -10.66 -17.22
C TYR A 51 -0.98 -9.23 -16.66
N ARG A 52 -0.53 -8.28 -17.47
CA ARG A 52 -0.32 -6.88 -17.09
C ARG A 52 -1.42 -6.01 -17.66
N ILE A 53 -2.00 -5.16 -16.83
CA ILE A 53 -3.02 -4.20 -17.21
C ILE A 53 -2.52 -2.80 -16.82
N PRO A 54 -2.29 -1.89 -17.78
CA PRO A 54 -1.98 -0.50 -17.46
C PRO A 54 -3.08 0.14 -16.62
N TYR A 55 -2.72 0.95 -15.62
CA TYR A 55 -3.73 1.64 -14.78
C TYR A 55 -4.68 2.50 -15.61
N SER A 56 -4.20 3.08 -16.70
CA SER A 56 -5.02 3.89 -17.63
C SER A 56 -6.14 3.12 -18.33
N GLU A 57 -6.05 1.79 -18.38
CA GLU A 57 -7.09 0.93 -18.96
C GLU A 57 -8.11 0.46 -17.93
N ILE A 58 -7.80 0.60 -16.64
CA ILE A 58 -8.67 0.15 -15.56
C ILE A 58 -9.71 1.23 -15.26
N PRO A 59 -11.02 0.93 -15.34
CA PRO A 59 -12.05 1.91 -15.05
C PRO A 59 -11.88 2.54 -13.66
N ASN A 60 -12.00 3.87 -13.57
CA ASN A 60 -11.93 4.66 -12.34
C ASN A 60 -10.58 4.63 -11.57
N PHE A 61 -9.56 3.95 -12.09
CA PHE A 61 -8.25 3.93 -11.46
C PHE A 61 -7.56 5.30 -11.61
N PRO A 62 -6.83 5.76 -10.57
CA PRO A 62 -5.92 6.88 -10.74
C PRO A 62 -4.79 6.50 -11.72
N VAL A 63 -4.12 7.48 -12.28
CA VAL A 63 -2.96 7.27 -13.14
C VAL A 63 -1.73 7.76 -12.39
N SER A 64 -0.71 6.89 -12.22
CA SER A 64 0.54 7.31 -11.59
C SER A 64 1.26 8.33 -12.47
N THR A 65 1.72 9.43 -11.87
CA THR A 65 2.48 10.49 -12.54
C THR A 65 3.96 10.46 -12.13
N VAL A 66 4.34 9.56 -11.24
CA VAL A 66 5.71 9.45 -10.73
C VAL A 66 6.59 8.71 -11.71
N GLU A 67 7.70 9.34 -12.07
CA GLU A 67 8.72 8.73 -12.94
C GLU A 67 9.28 7.45 -12.30
N GLY A 68 9.39 6.38 -13.10
CA GLY A 68 9.84 5.06 -12.63
C GLY A 68 8.74 4.17 -12.04
N HIS A 69 7.49 4.63 -12.02
CA HIS A 69 6.33 3.79 -11.74
C HIS A 69 5.67 3.38 -13.05
N SER A 70 5.79 2.11 -13.41
CA SER A 70 5.24 1.58 -14.67
C SER A 70 3.70 1.68 -14.75
N GLY A 71 3.05 1.84 -13.59
CA GLY A 71 1.61 2.03 -13.52
C GLY A 71 0.81 0.84 -14.05
N ASN A 72 1.20 -0.38 -13.66
CA ASN A 72 0.51 -1.61 -14.06
C ASN A 72 -0.06 -2.36 -12.87
N LEU A 73 -1.22 -2.95 -13.07
CA LEU A 73 -1.73 -4.02 -12.23
C LEU A 73 -1.32 -5.34 -12.89
N ILE A 74 -0.71 -6.22 -12.10
CA ILE A 74 -0.17 -7.50 -12.59
C ILE A 74 -0.90 -8.62 -11.87
N PHE A 75 -1.45 -9.53 -12.62
CA PHE A 75 -1.93 -10.82 -12.14
C PHE A 75 -0.99 -11.92 -12.60
N GLY A 76 -0.60 -12.84 -11.74
CA GLY A 76 0.28 -13.95 -12.09
C GLY A 76 0.70 -14.77 -10.87
N LYS A 77 1.78 -15.52 -11.02
CA LYS A 77 2.32 -16.37 -9.96
C LYS A 77 3.63 -15.82 -9.42
N LEU A 78 3.74 -15.72 -8.10
CA LEU A 78 4.99 -15.50 -7.41
C LEU A 78 5.35 -16.79 -6.65
N GLY A 79 6.36 -17.51 -7.14
CA GLY A 79 6.53 -18.90 -6.78
C GLY A 79 5.30 -19.71 -7.23
N GLU A 80 4.67 -20.44 -6.31
CA GLU A 80 3.46 -21.24 -6.59
C GLU A 80 2.15 -20.54 -6.24
N LYS A 81 2.20 -19.26 -5.79
CA LYS A 81 1.02 -18.52 -5.32
C LYS A 81 0.52 -17.55 -6.36
N ASP A 82 -0.78 -17.59 -6.62
CA ASP A 82 -1.44 -16.55 -7.38
C ASP A 82 -1.42 -15.23 -6.59
N VAL A 83 -0.97 -14.16 -7.24
CA VAL A 83 -0.85 -12.83 -6.64
C VAL A 83 -1.42 -11.76 -7.55
N LEU A 84 -1.89 -10.70 -6.93
CA LEU A 84 -2.20 -9.42 -7.56
C LEU A 84 -1.14 -8.41 -7.14
N ALA A 85 -0.38 -7.87 -8.07
CA ALA A 85 0.64 -6.88 -7.76
C ALA A 85 0.32 -5.52 -8.38
N LEU A 86 0.49 -4.46 -7.60
CA LEU A 86 0.54 -3.10 -8.11
C LEU A 86 2.01 -2.73 -8.37
N GLU A 87 2.37 -2.59 -9.63
CA GLU A 87 3.69 -2.11 -10.06
C GLU A 87 3.68 -0.58 -10.09
N GLY A 88 3.94 0.01 -8.95
CA GLY A 88 3.76 1.42 -8.65
C GLY A 88 2.49 1.69 -7.83
N ARG A 89 2.48 2.84 -7.17
CA ARG A 89 1.37 3.29 -6.35
C ARG A 89 1.11 4.79 -6.55
N PHE A 90 0.02 5.27 -5.98
CA PHE A 90 -0.37 6.67 -6.01
C PHE A 90 0.08 7.35 -4.71
N HIS A 91 0.56 8.60 -4.81
CA HIS A 91 0.99 9.38 -3.66
C HIS A 91 0.10 10.59 -3.47
N TYR A 92 -0.03 11.00 -2.22
CA TYR A 92 -0.80 12.19 -1.87
C TYR A 92 -0.23 13.46 -2.51
N TYR A 93 1.11 13.58 -2.58
CA TYR A 93 1.78 14.73 -3.18
C TYR A 93 1.58 14.86 -4.70
N GLU A 94 1.06 13.84 -5.38
CA GLU A 94 0.68 13.92 -6.80
C GLU A 94 -0.59 14.76 -7.01
N GLY A 95 -1.25 15.20 -5.92
CA GLY A 95 -2.48 16.01 -5.97
C GLY A 95 -3.77 15.20 -5.80
N TYR A 96 -3.66 13.89 -5.59
CA TYR A 96 -4.82 13.04 -5.31
C TYR A 96 -5.32 13.21 -3.88
N ALA A 97 -6.64 13.24 -3.70
CA ALA A 97 -7.24 13.10 -2.36
C ALA A 97 -6.94 11.71 -1.78
N MET A 98 -6.87 11.60 -0.46
CA MET A 98 -6.55 10.33 0.21
C MET A 98 -7.51 9.18 -0.17
N LYS A 99 -8.77 9.49 -0.47
CA LYS A 99 -9.75 8.51 -0.97
C LYS A 99 -9.41 7.95 -2.35
N GLU A 100 -8.77 8.75 -3.19
CA GLU A 100 -8.29 8.33 -4.51
C GLU A 100 -7.03 7.49 -4.36
N VAL A 101 -6.08 7.92 -3.51
CA VAL A 101 -4.86 7.15 -3.20
C VAL A 101 -5.20 5.75 -2.69
N THR A 102 -6.23 5.63 -1.86
CA THR A 102 -6.66 4.35 -1.26
C THR A 102 -7.74 3.61 -2.05
N PHE A 103 -8.17 4.13 -3.20
CA PHE A 103 -9.16 3.48 -4.06
C PHE A 103 -8.78 2.05 -4.45
N PRO A 104 -7.53 1.76 -4.87
CA PRO A 104 -7.11 0.40 -5.19
C PRO A 104 -7.28 -0.60 -4.03
N ILE A 105 -7.07 -0.15 -2.80
CA ILE A 105 -7.23 -1.02 -1.61
C ILE A 105 -8.68 -1.47 -1.45
N ARG A 106 -9.62 -0.58 -1.70
CA ARG A 106 -11.04 -0.93 -1.65
C ARG A 106 -11.45 -1.85 -2.79
N VAL A 107 -10.88 -1.66 -3.98
CA VAL A 107 -11.06 -2.58 -5.11
C VAL A 107 -10.50 -3.96 -4.76
N MET A 108 -9.33 -4.05 -4.16
CA MET A 108 -8.76 -5.31 -3.69
C MET A 108 -9.67 -6.03 -2.69
N TYR A 109 -10.29 -5.29 -1.77
CA TYR A 109 -11.26 -5.86 -0.85
C TYR A 109 -12.45 -6.52 -1.59
N GLU A 110 -13.02 -5.83 -2.59
CA GLU A 110 -14.13 -6.36 -3.41
C GLU A 110 -13.69 -7.53 -4.32
N LEU A 111 -12.41 -7.60 -4.67
CA LEU A 111 -11.83 -8.75 -5.36
C LEU A 111 -11.66 -9.98 -4.46
N GLY A 112 -11.75 -9.82 -3.14
CA GLY A 112 -11.60 -10.90 -2.18
C GLY A 112 -10.17 -11.09 -1.66
N ILE A 113 -9.29 -10.11 -1.85
CA ILE A 113 -7.94 -10.11 -1.25
C ILE A 113 -8.06 -10.19 0.27
N LYS A 114 -7.28 -11.06 0.89
CA LYS A 114 -7.23 -11.30 2.34
C LYS A 114 -5.91 -10.86 2.96
N THR A 115 -4.83 -10.94 2.19
CA THR A 115 -3.49 -10.56 2.65
C THR A 115 -2.92 -9.51 1.72
N LEU A 116 -2.44 -8.41 2.28
CA LEU A 116 -1.80 -7.33 1.55
C LEU A 116 -0.38 -7.12 2.08
N PHE A 117 0.60 -7.25 1.18
CA PHE A 117 1.97 -6.83 1.42
C PHE A 117 2.19 -5.45 0.82
N VAL A 118 2.76 -4.55 1.60
CA VAL A 118 3.13 -3.20 1.15
C VAL A 118 4.61 -3.00 1.28
N SER A 119 5.21 -2.35 0.30
CA SER A 119 6.64 -2.04 0.31
C SER A 119 6.89 -0.64 -0.24
N ASN A 120 7.87 0.05 0.33
CA ASN A 120 8.25 1.39 -0.08
C ASN A 120 9.69 1.70 0.33
N ALA A 121 10.32 2.64 -0.35
CA ALA A 121 11.54 3.28 0.14
C ALA A 121 11.20 4.22 1.31
N ALA A 122 12.11 4.34 2.27
CA ALA A 122 11.94 5.19 3.44
C ALA A 122 13.28 5.79 3.88
N GLY A 123 13.24 6.94 4.53
CA GLY A 123 14.35 7.51 5.25
C GLY A 123 14.47 6.92 6.65
N GLY A 124 15.66 6.49 7.07
CA GLY A 124 15.88 6.01 8.42
C GLY A 124 15.95 7.17 9.43
N THR A 125 15.16 7.10 10.50
CA THR A 125 15.24 8.01 11.66
C THR A 125 15.94 7.34 12.83
N ASN A 126 16.05 6.02 12.82
CA ASN A 126 16.77 5.25 13.82
C ASN A 126 18.28 5.28 13.51
N PRO A 127 19.14 5.74 14.44
CA PRO A 127 20.59 5.84 14.21
C PRO A 127 21.29 4.48 14.07
N ASP A 128 20.63 3.38 14.47
CA ASP A 128 21.17 2.03 14.36
C ASP A 128 20.91 1.40 13.00
N PHE A 129 20.15 2.09 12.12
CA PHE A 129 19.85 1.61 10.78
C PHE A 129 20.89 2.11 9.77
N GLU A 130 21.19 1.26 8.81
CA GLU A 130 22.14 1.54 7.73
C GLU A 130 21.40 1.68 6.39
N ILE A 131 22.02 2.38 5.45
CA ILE A 131 21.51 2.51 4.09
C ILE A 131 21.44 1.11 3.45
N GLY A 132 20.26 0.76 2.95
CA GLY A 132 20.00 -0.55 2.35
C GLY A 132 19.41 -1.58 3.31
N ASP A 133 19.27 -1.27 4.59
CA ASP A 133 18.55 -2.14 5.51
C ASP A 133 17.10 -2.35 5.08
N LEU A 134 16.59 -3.55 5.30
CA LEU A 134 15.18 -3.88 5.16
C LEU A 134 14.51 -3.78 6.53
N MET A 135 13.51 -2.92 6.66
CA MET A 135 12.73 -2.77 7.88
C MET A 135 11.37 -3.48 7.73
N ILE A 136 11.10 -4.44 8.60
CA ILE A 136 9.76 -5.01 8.76
C ILE A 136 8.95 -4.04 9.62
N ILE A 137 7.91 -3.46 9.03
CA ILE A 137 7.03 -2.52 9.72
C ILE A 137 6.16 -3.31 10.71
N ASN A 138 6.24 -2.98 11.99
CA ASN A 138 5.43 -3.59 13.05
C ASN A 138 4.34 -2.65 13.59
N ASP A 139 4.45 -1.35 13.33
CA ASP A 139 3.46 -0.33 13.65
C ASP A 139 3.68 0.93 12.80
N HIS A 140 2.76 1.89 12.87
CA HIS A 140 2.93 3.14 12.14
C HIS A 140 2.40 4.36 12.91
N ILE A 141 2.94 5.53 12.53
CA ILE A 141 2.44 6.84 12.94
C ILE A 141 1.84 7.53 11.71
N ASN A 142 0.58 7.90 11.78
CA ASN A 142 -0.09 8.62 10.71
C ASN A 142 0.19 10.13 10.81
N GLY A 143 1.20 10.60 10.07
CA GLY A 143 1.51 12.03 9.90
C GLY A 143 0.83 12.68 8.69
N MET A 144 -0.09 11.98 8.03
CA MET A 144 -0.82 12.50 6.87
C MET A 144 -1.86 13.55 7.29
N PRO A 145 -2.08 14.59 6.46
CA PRO A 145 -3.04 15.65 6.77
C PRO A 145 -4.50 15.21 6.61
N GLU A 146 -4.75 14.08 5.95
CA GLU A 146 -6.08 13.57 5.64
C GLU A 146 -6.20 12.08 6.00
N ASN A 147 -7.38 11.67 6.49
CA ASN A 147 -7.71 10.27 6.73
C ASN A 147 -8.77 9.81 5.73
N PRO A 148 -8.56 8.74 4.94
CA PRO A 148 -9.51 8.28 3.93
C PRO A 148 -10.84 7.79 4.51
N LEU A 149 -10.88 7.49 5.81
CA LEU A 149 -12.10 7.09 6.52
C LEU A 149 -12.93 8.27 7.02
N ARG A 150 -12.41 9.51 6.89
CA ARG A 150 -13.16 10.71 7.28
C ARG A 150 -14.41 10.87 6.44
N GLY A 151 -15.54 11.15 7.09
CA GLY A 151 -16.85 11.33 6.48
C GLY A 151 -17.79 10.18 6.78
N LYS A 152 -18.77 9.93 5.90
CA LYS A 152 -19.74 8.85 6.07
C LYS A 152 -19.05 7.49 5.91
N ASN A 153 -19.38 6.55 6.79
CA ASN A 153 -18.80 5.20 6.74
C ASN A 153 -19.21 4.45 5.48
N PHE A 154 -18.28 3.64 4.95
CA PHE A 154 -18.59 2.67 3.90
C PHE A 154 -19.41 1.52 4.48
N PRO A 155 -20.26 0.87 3.66
CA PRO A 155 -21.06 -0.26 4.14
C PRO A 155 -20.21 -1.50 4.49
N THR A 156 -18.97 -1.53 4.04
CA THR A 156 -18.03 -2.66 4.17
C THR A 156 -16.99 -2.41 5.25
N GLY A 157 -17.39 -2.35 6.51
CA GLY A 157 -16.46 -2.24 7.61
C GLY A 157 -16.98 -1.41 8.79
N PRO A 158 -16.30 -1.50 9.94
CA PRO A 158 -16.70 -0.76 11.13
C PRO A 158 -16.42 0.74 10.96
N ARG A 159 -17.18 1.58 11.68
CA ARG A 159 -16.95 3.02 11.69
C ARG A 159 -15.61 3.38 12.33
N PHE A 160 -15.22 2.63 13.33
CA PHE A 160 -14.00 2.80 14.10
C PHE A 160 -13.22 1.50 14.08
N PRO A 161 -12.34 1.30 13.07
CA PRO A 161 -11.47 0.12 13.03
C PRO A 161 -10.54 0.09 14.24
N ASP A 162 -10.39 -1.08 14.82
CA ASP A 162 -9.34 -1.32 15.82
C ASP A 162 -7.96 -1.33 15.13
N MET A 163 -7.05 -0.53 15.63
CA MET A 163 -5.69 -0.39 15.11
C MET A 163 -4.63 -0.94 16.10
N SER A 164 -5.02 -1.66 17.14
CA SER A 164 -4.10 -2.24 18.13
C SER A 164 -3.20 -3.33 17.53
N GLU A 165 -3.64 -3.92 16.41
CA GLU A 165 -2.87 -4.91 15.64
C GLU A 165 -3.04 -4.63 14.13
N ALA A 166 -2.53 -3.47 13.68
CA ALA A 166 -2.64 -3.05 12.28
C ALA A 166 -1.80 -3.93 11.33
N TYR A 167 -0.75 -4.55 11.84
CA TYR A 167 0.14 -5.46 11.12
C TYR A 167 0.04 -6.86 11.73
N ASP A 168 -0.17 -7.86 10.88
CA ASP A 168 -0.34 -9.26 11.29
C ASP A 168 0.95 -9.83 11.91
N LYS A 169 0.91 -10.11 13.20
CA LYS A 169 2.06 -10.61 13.95
C LYS A 169 2.57 -11.96 13.43
N SER A 170 1.67 -12.83 13.00
CA SER A 170 2.05 -14.13 12.45
C SER A 170 2.80 -14.03 11.14
N LEU A 171 2.45 -13.05 10.31
CA LEU A 171 3.17 -12.76 9.06
C LEU A 171 4.52 -12.10 9.34
N ILE A 172 4.61 -11.22 10.34
CA ILE A 172 5.88 -10.64 10.79
C ILE A 172 6.83 -11.74 11.28
N GLU A 173 6.37 -12.63 12.14
CA GLU A 173 7.16 -13.76 12.65
C GLU A 173 7.66 -14.67 11.54
N LYS A 174 6.80 -14.98 10.56
CA LYS A 174 7.20 -15.76 9.37
C LYS A 174 8.26 -15.03 8.54
N ALA A 175 8.10 -13.72 8.31
CA ALA A 175 9.07 -12.94 7.56
C ALA A 175 10.44 -12.93 8.24
N VAL A 176 10.47 -12.78 9.56
CA VAL A 176 11.70 -12.85 10.39
C VAL A 176 12.36 -14.23 10.29
N ALA A 177 11.58 -15.30 10.42
CA ALA A 177 12.09 -16.66 10.32
C ALA A 177 12.71 -16.93 8.94
N ILE A 178 12.04 -16.52 7.88
CA ILE A 178 12.54 -16.65 6.50
C ILE A 178 13.81 -15.81 6.29
N ALA A 179 13.84 -14.58 6.79
CA ALA A 179 15.03 -13.73 6.70
C ALA A 179 16.23 -14.39 7.40
N LYS A 180 16.02 -14.94 8.59
CA LYS A 180 17.06 -15.67 9.35
C LYS A 180 17.55 -16.90 8.58
N GLU A 181 16.65 -17.72 8.04
CA GLU A 181 16.96 -18.90 7.25
C GLU A 181 17.81 -18.55 6.03
N LYS A 182 17.48 -17.45 5.37
CA LYS A 182 18.16 -16.96 4.15
C LYS A 182 19.40 -16.09 4.42
N GLY A 183 19.75 -15.84 5.70
CA GLY A 183 20.84 -14.96 6.06
C GLY A 183 20.62 -13.49 5.66
N ILE A 184 19.37 -13.05 5.56
CA ILE A 184 19.01 -11.67 5.24
C ILE A 184 18.89 -10.87 6.55
N LYS A 185 19.70 -9.79 6.67
CA LYS A 185 19.57 -8.84 7.79
C LYS A 185 18.27 -8.08 7.65
N VAL A 186 17.45 -8.07 8.68
CA VAL A 186 16.22 -7.27 8.75
C VAL A 186 16.19 -6.47 10.04
N GLN A 187 15.67 -5.27 9.95
CA GLN A 187 15.31 -4.43 11.07
C GLN A 187 13.81 -4.53 11.35
N HIS A 188 13.40 -4.05 12.51
CA HIS A 188 11.99 -3.90 12.89
C HIS A 188 11.75 -2.46 13.28
N GLY A 189 10.59 -1.92 12.97
CA GLY A 189 10.36 -0.55 13.36
C GLY A 189 8.98 -0.01 13.06
N VAL A 190 8.80 1.19 13.59
CA VAL A 190 7.61 2.01 13.41
C VAL A 190 7.82 2.92 12.19
N TYR A 191 6.89 2.86 11.25
CA TYR A 191 6.88 3.69 10.06
C TYR A 191 6.05 4.95 10.28
N LEU A 192 6.61 6.12 9.99
CA LEU A 192 5.86 7.37 9.99
C LEU A 192 5.57 7.81 8.55
N ALA A 193 4.30 8.03 8.24
CA ALA A 193 3.88 8.53 6.95
C ALA A 193 3.80 10.05 6.94
N THR A 194 4.42 10.70 5.95
CA THR A 194 4.35 12.14 5.69
C THR A 194 3.75 12.43 4.32
N GLN A 195 3.31 13.67 4.13
CA GLN A 195 2.62 14.05 2.89
C GLN A 195 3.57 14.29 1.69
N GLY A 196 4.84 14.64 1.94
CA GLY A 196 5.70 15.15 0.87
C GLY A 196 5.20 16.48 0.27
N PRO A 197 5.67 16.90 -0.92
CA PRO A 197 6.75 16.30 -1.72
C PRO A 197 8.15 16.66 -1.23
N THR A 198 8.30 17.55 -0.24
CA THR A 198 9.60 17.88 0.33
C THR A 198 10.09 16.75 1.22
N PHE A 199 11.40 16.51 1.20
CA PHE A 199 12.03 15.71 2.24
C PHE A 199 12.01 16.44 3.58
N GLU A 200 12.19 15.69 4.64
CA GLU A 200 12.14 16.17 6.00
C GLU A 200 13.36 17.04 6.35
N THR A 201 13.15 18.07 7.14
CA THR A 201 14.24 18.86 7.71
C THR A 201 14.96 18.08 8.82
N PRO A 202 16.21 18.46 9.17
CA PRO A 202 16.90 17.86 10.32
C PRO A 202 16.13 17.97 11.64
N ALA A 203 15.33 19.02 11.81
CA ALA A 203 14.48 19.20 13.00
C ALA A 203 13.31 18.22 13.00
N GLU A 204 12.68 18.01 11.84
CA GLU A 204 11.60 17.02 11.68
C GLU A 204 12.10 15.60 11.95
N TYR A 205 13.29 15.22 11.48
CA TYR A 205 13.88 13.92 11.82
C TYR A 205 14.03 13.70 13.31
N LYS A 206 14.52 14.72 14.05
CA LYS A 206 14.61 14.66 15.51
C LYS A 206 13.24 14.53 16.18
N MET A 207 12.26 15.26 15.68
CA MET A 207 10.88 15.21 16.18
C MET A 207 10.29 13.81 15.94
N PHE A 208 10.40 13.26 14.72
CA PHE A 208 9.86 11.95 14.36
C PHE A 208 10.52 10.83 15.17
N ARG A 209 11.83 10.91 15.36
CA ARG A 209 12.51 9.97 16.27
C ARG A 209 12.00 10.09 17.70
N GLY A 210 11.76 11.31 18.18
CA GLY A 210 11.16 11.57 19.50
C GLY A 210 9.75 11.01 19.64
N TRP A 211 9.00 10.90 18.55
CA TRP A 211 7.68 10.25 18.52
C TRP A 211 7.76 8.71 18.47
N GLY A 212 8.94 8.17 18.30
CA GLY A 212 9.17 6.72 18.25
C GLY A 212 9.20 6.15 16.82
N ALA A 213 9.29 6.98 15.79
CA ALA A 213 9.47 6.50 14.43
C ALA A 213 10.90 5.97 14.20
N ASP A 214 11.02 4.88 13.45
CA ASP A 214 12.28 4.29 13.00
C ASP A 214 12.56 4.57 11.52
N GLY A 215 11.51 4.79 10.74
CA GLY A 215 11.58 5.18 9.35
C GLY A 215 10.47 6.15 8.98
N VAL A 216 10.72 7.00 7.98
CA VAL A 216 9.77 7.99 7.46
C VAL A 216 9.69 7.91 5.94
N GLY A 217 8.50 8.08 5.39
CA GLY A 217 8.27 8.12 3.94
C GLY A 217 6.91 8.68 3.57
N MET A 218 6.65 8.73 2.27
CA MET A 218 5.48 9.37 1.65
C MET A 218 4.50 8.33 1.09
#